data_683d1e3dff199d9e255d684de1a52e70
#
_entry.id   683d1e3dff199d9e255d684de1a52e70
#
_cell.length_a   1.000
_cell.length_b   1.000
_cell.length_c   1.000
_cell.angle_alpha   90.00
_cell.angle_beta   90.00
_cell.angle_gamma   90.00
#
_symmetry.space_group_name_H-M   'P 1'
#
loop_
_entity.id
_entity.type
_entity.pdbx_description
1 polymer ?
#
loop_
_entity_poly.entity_id
_entity_poly.type
_entity_poly.pdbx_seq_one_letter_code
_entity_poly.pdbx_strand_id
1 'polypeptide(L)'
;MKKNWMAVPLVAALLMTGCGQKSTWTKTMATPMPADAYRDQAVSKKLDTFSMSNVCSYLNDDHTWSVYVYSAHVEETAVFEKTEDGFEHTGQYIRETLPDTWSAEGAMTVSGNGQYIRITPADPVSSAGKAGKEIDAFGRERACVVYPDAFGPGIDYVCTPTAYGLNTEIILRKPGDKTTFDIQVQLPALVPDTQSPDYIAFRQDKDTNDVQSILYTPMAVDKRGSWSYQNDIKLIDKDSSTNTYRLSYVIDAEFLKNASYPVRLNQSLHLYKAKQPDTSAYSDTGDVAGHYLSPYMLMGDSTPKGEGWTYIRYETLNKLTIDPDDVIAARYVFHNLLDLKNPMTVGAYAVTADWCSINTRWYNRPEYDTRPMSQVDVQKKGDYALDVTTLVKEMLKNKGQKDALYSVNNSFMIRSDTPDSSALFASGDGGLFSPMLEIVLKM
;
A
#
# COMPACT_ATOMS: atom_id res chain seq x y z
N MET A 1 -38.70 -20.47 -9.25
CA MET A 1 -38.45 -19.68 -8.05
C MET A 1 -37.61 -18.45 -8.47
N LYS A 2 -38.24 -17.28 -8.50
CA LYS A 2 -37.55 -16.03 -8.86
C LYS A 2 -36.78 -15.53 -7.61
N LYS A 3 -35.45 -15.50 -7.66
CA LYS A 3 -34.64 -14.84 -6.64
C LYS A 3 -34.65 -13.33 -6.89
N ASN A 4 -35.34 -12.61 -5.98
CA ASN A 4 -35.26 -11.16 -5.93
C ASN A 4 -33.87 -10.75 -5.45
N TRP A 5 -33.09 -10.15 -6.30
CA TRP A 5 -31.88 -9.42 -5.95
C TRP A 5 -32.29 -8.01 -5.54
N MET A 6 -32.10 -7.68 -4.29
CA MET A 6 -32.20 -6.28 -3.85
C MET A 6 -30.96 -5.53 -4.35
N ALA A 7 -31.18 -4.66 -5.32
CA ALA A 7 -30.18 -3.67 -5.67
C ALA A 7 -30.07 -2.64 -4.52
N VAL A 8 -28.91 -2.55 -3.90
CA VAL A 8 -28.60 -1.47 -2.97
C VAL A 8 -28.21 -0.26 -3.82
N PRO A 9 -28.93 0.88 -3.72
CA PRO A 9 -28.60 2.04 -4.53
C PRO A 9 -27.28 2.66 -4.09
N LEU A 10 -26.34 2.75 -5.01
CA LEU A 10 -25.10 3.49 -4.85
C LEU A 10 -25.41 4.98 -5.01
N VAL A 11 -25.54 5.72 -3.93
CA VAL A 11 -25.66 7.17 -3.99
C VAL A 11 -24.28 7.78 -4.15
N ALA A 12 -23.86 7.98 -5.40
CA ALA A 12 -22.72 8.83 -5.72
C ALA A 12 -23.20 10.28 -5.76
N ALA A 13 -23.05 11.02 -4.66
CA ALA A 13 -23.29 12.46 -4.67
C ALA A 13 -22.10 13.17 -5.32
N LEU A 14 -22.19 13.44 -6.62
CA LEU A 14 -21.30 14.36 -7.32
C LEU A 14 -21.81 15.78 -7.08
N LEU A 15 -21.19 16.53 -6.18
CA LEU A 15 -21.33 17.98 -6.12
C LEU A 15 -20.14 18.59 -6.87
N MET A 16 -20.40 18.93 -8.13
CA MET A 16 -19.55 19.82 -8.92
C MET A 16 -19.91 21.27 -8.55
N THR A 17 -19.08 21.92 -7.76
CA THR A 17 -19.15 23.38 -7.62
C THR A 17 -17.73 23.94 -7.77
N GLY A 18 -17.65 24.94 -8.64
CA GLY A 18 -16.41 25.59 -9.00
C GLY A 18 -15.73 26.32 -7.85
N CYS A 19 -14.46 26.58 -8.04
CA CYS A 19 -13.52 27.37 -7.24
C CYS A 19 -13.75 27.38 -5.73
N GLY A 20 -12.98 26.59 -5.02
CA GLY A 20 -12.81 26.77 -3.57
C GLY A 20 -13.59 25.82 -2.68
N GLN A 21 -14.17 24.73 -3.16
CA GLN A 21 -14.85 23.76 -2.32
C GLN A 21 -14.02 22.53 -1.99
N LYS A 22 -13.97 22.26 -0.68
CA LYS A 22 -13.45 21.02 -0.10
C LYS A 22 -14.27 19.83 -0.61
N SER A 23 -13.77 19.04 -1.55
CA SER A 23 -14.42 17.80 -1.94
C SER A 23 -13.94 16.67 -1.06
N THR A 24 -14.66 16.36 0.01
CA THR A 24 -14.51 15.09 0.70
C THR A 24 -15.21 14.01 -0.13
N TRP A 25 -14.45 13.19 -0.77
CA TRP A 25 -14.98 12.05 -1.50
C TRP A 25 -15.12 10.86 -0.55
N THR A 26 -16.34 10.64 -0.04
CA THR A 26 -16.65 9.45 0.75
C THR A 26 -17.24 8.40 -0.18
N LYS A 27 -16.40 7.51 -0.71
CA LYS A 27 -16.86 6.29 -1.36
C LYS A 27 -16.87 5.16 -0.35
N THR A 28 -18.04 4.62 -0.04
CA THR A 28 -18.14 3.24 0.41
C THR A 28 -17.67 2.41 -0.78
N MET A 29 -16.53 1.73 -0.70
CA MET A 29 -16.07 0.85 -1.77
C MET A 29 -17.18 -0.18 -1.99
N ALA A 30 -17.92 -0.03 -3.08
CA ALA A 30 -18.80 -1.11 -3.53
C ALA A 30 -17.91 -2.31 -3.84
N THR A 31 -18.35 -3.48 -3.41
CA THR A 31 -17.70 -4.74 -3.77
C THR A 31 -17.49 -4.74 -5.28
N PRO A 32 -16.25 -4.86 -5.82
CA PRO A 32 -16.03 -4.94 -7.24
C PRO A 32 -16.85 -6.12 -7.77
N MET A 33 -17.73 -5.88 -8.74
CA MET A 33 -18.39 -6.97 -9.39
C MET A 33 -17.47 -7.55 -10.46
N PRO A 34 -17.48 -8.88 -10.67
CA PRO A 34 -16.70 -9.50 -11.73
C PRO A 34 -16.93 -8.79 -13.06
N ALA A 35 -15.88 -8.54 -13.84
CA ALA A 35 -15.93 -7.81 -15.09
C ALA A 35 -16.96 -8.37 -16.11
N ASP A 36 -17.27 -9.65 -16.01
CA ASP A 36 -18.27 -10.38 -16.80
C ASP A 36 -19.74 -10.09 -16.39
N ALA A 37 -20.00 -9.53 -15.20
CA ALA A 37 -21.34 -9.20 -14.75
C ALA A 37 -21.92 -7.94 -15.41
N TYR A 38 -21.10 -7.11 -16.07
CA TYR A 38 -21.47 -5.83 -16.67
C TYR A 38 -21.16 -5.73 -18.18
N ARG A 39 -21.04 -6.85 -18.87
CA ARG A 39 -20.82 -6.85 -20.31
C ARG A 39 -22.07 -6.37 -21.05
N ASP A 40 -22.18 -5.07 -21.24
CA ASP A 40 -22.79 -4.56 -22.45
C ASP A 40 -21.82 -4.78 -23.63
N GLN A 41 -22.24 -5.48 -24.67
CA GLN A 41 -21.38 -5.82 -25.83
C GLN A 41 -20.77 -4.60 -26.51
N ALA A 42 -21.39 -3.43 -26.41
CA ALA A 42 -20.88 -2.20 -26.99
C ALA A 42 -19.65 -1.66 -26.24
N VAL A 43 -19.60 -1.84 -24.92
CA VAL A 43 -18.49 -1.38 -24.08
C VAL A 43 -17.38 -2.40 -24.01
N SER A 44 -17.68 -3.69 -24.03
CA SER A 44 -16.66 -4.73 -24.08
C SER A 44 -15.78 -4.65 -25.34
N LYS A 45 -16.30 -4.15 -26.45
CA LYS A 45 -15.50 -3.85 -27.67
C LYS A 45 -14.55 -2.66 -27.49
N LYS A 46 -14.89 -1.67 -26.63
CA LYS A 46 -14.02 -0.52 -26.32
C LYS A 46 -13.01 -0.80 -25.23
N LEU A 47 -13.27 -1.79 -24.38
CA LEU A 47 -12.49 -2.09 -23.18
C LEU A 47 -12.00 -3.56 -23.20
N ASP A 48 -11.41 -4.00 -24.29
CA ASP A 48 -10.95 -5.38 -24.58
C ASP A 48 -9.99 -6.00 -23.52
N THR A 49 -9.74 -5.33 -22.39
CA THR A 49 -8.67 -5.68 -21.45
C THR A 49 -9.13 -5.86 -20.00
N PHE A 50 -10.40 -6.17 -19.77
CA PHE A 50 -10.91 -6.49 -18.42
C PHE A 50 -10.37 -7.79 -17.80
N SER A 51 -9.47 -8.47 -18.45
CA SER A 51 -8.73 -9.60 -17.86
C SER A 51 -7.59 -9.16 -16.93
N MET A 52 -7.44 -7.85 -16.67
CA MET A 52 -6.41 -7.35 -15.77
C MET A 52 -6.93 -7.34 -14.33
N SER A 53 -6.23 -7.99 -13.44
CA SER A 53 -6.57 -8.12 -12.03
C SER A 53 -6.60 -6.78 -11.25
N ASN A 54 -6.06 -5.71 -11.82
CA ASN A 54 -6.05 -4.37 -11.23
C ASN A 54 -6.99 -3.37 -11.94
N VAL A 55 -7.87 -3.84 -12.81
CA VAL A 55 -8.85 -2.98 -13.51
C VAL A 55 -10.24 -3.51 -13.27
N CYS A 56 -11.15 -2.63 -12.90
CA CYS A 56 -12.59 -2.94 -12.86
C CYS A 56 -13.39 -1.76 -13.41
N SER A 57 -14.63 -2.00 -13.79
CA SER A 57 -15.52 -0.95 -14.30
C SER A 57 -16.93 -1.09 -13.77
N TYR A 58 -17.64 0.03 -13.76
CA TYR A 58 -19.01 0.13 -13.29
C TYR A 58 -19.83 1.01 -14.24
N LEU A 59 -21.07 0.59 -14.50
CA LEU A 59 -22.07 1.45 -15.10
C LEU A 59 -22.65 2.34 -14.00
N ASN A 60 -22.61 3.65 -14.21
CA ASN A 60 -23.18 4.62 -13.30
C ASN A 60 -24.68 4.85 -13.62
N ASP A 61 -25.44 5.36 -12.65
CA ASP A 61 -26.87 5.63 -12.79
C ASP A 61 -27.18 6.69 -13.87
N ASP A 62 -26.22 7.55 -14.18
CA ASP A 62 -26.30 8.59 -15.23
C ASP A 62 -25.91 8.07 -16.62
N HIS A 63 -25.81 6.75 -16.80
CA HIS A 63 -25.39 6.10 -18.04
C HIS A 63 -23.95 6.42 -18.48
N THR A 64 -23.06 6.83 -17.55
CA THR A 64 -21.63 6.89 -17.79
C THR A 64 -20.95 5.62 -17.30
N TRP A 65 -19.70 5.38 -17.71
CA TRP A 65 -18.87 4.29 -17.19
C TRP A 65 -17.73 4.81 -16.36
N SER A 66 -17.52 4.26 -15.16
CA SER A 66 -16.30 4.44 -14.39
C SER A 66 -15.39 3.25 -14.57
N VAL A 67 -14.17 3.50 -15.02
CA VAL A 67 -13.07 2.53 -15.07
C VAL A 67 -12.10 2.86 -13.95
N TYR A 68 -11.84 1.89 -13.09
CA TYR A 68 -10.92 2.01 -11.97
C TYR A 68 -9.66 1.22 -12.28
N VAL A 69 -8.53 1.91 -12.30
CA VAL A 69 -7.20 1.31 -12.42
C VAL A 69 -6.52 1.44 -11.06
N TYR A 70 -6.41 0.34 -10.34
CA TYR A 70 -5.75 0.32 -9.04
C TYR A 70 -4.24 0.24 -9.19
N SER A 71 -3.54 0.87 -8.27
CA SER A 71 -2.09 0.78 -8.19
C SER A 71 -1.61 -0.64 -7.84
N ALA A 72 -2.41 -1.39 -7.07
CA ALA A 72 -2.19 -2.79 -6.76
C ALA A 72 -3.43 -3.64 -7.10
N HIS A 73 -3.32 -4.96 -7.01
CA HIS A 73 -4.48 -5.83 -7.14
C HIS A 73 -5.48 -5.57 -6.01
N VAL A 74 -6.76 -5.60 -6.35
CA VAL A 74 -7.85 -5.51 -5.37
C VAL A 74 -8.10 -6.90 -4.80
N GLU A 75 -7.69 -7.14 -3.57
CA GLU A 75 -8.17 -8.28 -2.79
C GLU A 75 -9.29 -7.84 -1.86
N GLU A 76 -10.47 -8.41 -2.05
CA GLU A 76 -11.68 -7.97 -1.36
C GLU A 76 -11.78 -8.46 0.08
N THR A 77 -11.38 -9.68 0.38
CA THR A 77 -11.46 -10.25 1.74
C THR A 77 -10.53 -11.44 1.90
N ALA A 78 -9.25 -11.16 2.14
CA ALA A 78 -8.35 -12.22 2.56
C ALA A 78 -8.67 -12.62 4.02
N VAL A 79 -8.92 -13.91 4.25
CA VAL A 79 -9.17 -14.48 5.57
C VAL A 79 -8.36 -15.75 5.75
N PHE A 80 -7.93 -16.02 6.98
CA PHE A 80 -7.33 -17.30 7.33
C PHE A 80 -8.43 -18.34 7.59
N GLU A 81 -8.33 -19.49 6.93
CA GLU A 81 -9.14 -20.65 7.22
C GLU A 81 -8.45 -21.53 8.28
N LYS A 82 -9.23 -22.07 9.21
CA LYS A 82 -8.72 -23.00 10.21
C LYS A 82 -8.43 -24.35 9.56
N THR A 83 -7.21 -24.88 9.80
CA THR A 83 -6.77 -26.21 9.36
C THR A 83 -6.46 -27.09 10.57
N GLU A 84 -6.05 -28.34 10.34
CA GLU A 84 -5.63 -29.27 11.38
C GLU A 84 -4.38 -28.76 12.11
N ASP A 85 -3.42 -28.17 11.36
CA ASP A 85 -2.11 -27.73 11.86
C ASP A 85 -2.03 -26.24 12.21
N GLY A 86 -3.12 -25.47 12.03
CA GLY A 86 -3.12 -24.04 12.28
C GLY A 86 -4.10 -23.26 11.43
N PHE A 87 -3.63 -22.26 10.73
CA PHE A 87 -4.45 -21.39 9.89
C PHE A 87 -3.77 -21.22 8.52
N GLU A 88 -4.56 -21.12 7.46
CA GLU A 88 -4.05 -21.00 6.10
C GLU A 88 -4.85 -19.96 5.33
N HIS A 89 -4.14 -19.19 4.50
CA HIS A 89 -4.70 -18.40 3.42
C HIS A 89 -3.99 -18.74 2.12
N THR A 90 -4.77 -18.91 1.04
CA THR A 90 -4.24 -19.10 -0.31
C THR A 90 -4.78 -18.01 -1.21
N GLY A 91 -3.94 -17.02 -1.50
CA GLY A 91 -4.20 -15.97 -2.47
C GLY A 91 -3.82 -16.39 -3.88
N GLN A 92 -3.99 -15.48 -4.84
CA GLN A 92 -3.67 -15.75 -6.25
C GLN A 92 -2.16 -16.02 -6.48
N TYR A 93 -1.28 -15.40 -5.70
CA TYR A 93 0.17 -15.41 -5.90
C TYR A 93 0.95 -16.02 -4.76
N ILE A 94 0.33 -16.10 -3.60
CA ILE A 94 0.98 -16.50 -2.35
C ILE A 94 0.11 -17.46 -1.56
N ARG A 95 0.77 -18.19 -0.68
CA ARG A 95 0.15 -19.00 0.38
C ARG A 95 0.80 -18.65 1.70
N GLU A 96 -0.02 -18.38 2.69
CA GLU A 96 0.40 -18.12 4.06
C GLU A 96 -0.13 -19.22 4.97
N THR A 97 0.75 -19.73 5.82
CA THR A 97 0.39 -20.68 6.88
C THR A 97 0.85 -20.14 8.23
N LEU A 98 -0.03 -20.21 9.20
CA LEU A 98 0.22 -19.81 10.57
C LEU A 98 0.05 -21.01 11.50
N PRO A 99 0.93 -21.24 12.48
CA PRO A 99 0.83 -22.37 13.40
C PRO A 99 -0.33 -22.19 14.38
N ASP A 100 -0.84 -23.28 14.92
CA ASP A 100 -1.78 -23.22 16.07
C ASP A 100 -1.16 -22.53 17.28
N THR A 101 0.14 -22.74 17.48
CA THR A 101 0.88 -22.13 18.57
C THR A 101 2.13 -21.45 18.02
N TRP A 102 2.25 -20.17 18.28
CA TRP A 102 3.45 -19.38 18.02
C TRP A 102 4.54 -19.80 19.00
N SER A 103 5.53 -20.56 18.53
CA SER A 103 6.61 -21.13 19.33
C SER A 103 7.85 -21.39 18.45
N ALA A 104 8.92 -21.83 19.04
CA ALA A 104 10.15 -22.19 18.30
C ALA A 104 9.91 -23.30 17.25
N GLU A 105 8.99 -24.22 17.51
CA GLU A 105 8.60 -25.30 16.59
C GLU A 105 7.52 -24.85 15.60
N GLY A 106 6.68 -23.89 15.99
CA GLY A 106 5.54 -23.39 15.22
C GLY A 106 5.88 -22.20 14.36
N ALA A 107 6.30 -22.44 13.10
CA ALA A 107 6.66 -21.35 12.18
C ALA A 107 5.48 -20.80 11.39
N MET A 108 5.41 -19.49 11.24
CA MET A 108 4.66 -18.85 10.17
C MET A 108 5.40 -19.04 8.86
N THR A 109 4.69 -19.31 7.76
CA THR A 109 5.32 -19.45 6.45
C THR A 109 4.56 -18.60 5.44
N VAL A 110 5.30 -17.82 4.65
CA VAL A 110 4.80 -17.14 3.47
C VAL A 110 5.52 -17.70 2.26
N SER A 111 4.78 -18.23 1.30
CA SER A 111 5.34 -18.89 0.13
C SER A 111 4.69 -18.42 -1.17
N GLY A 112 5.48 -18.38 -2.24
CA GLY A 112 5.02 -18.01 -3.57
C GLY A 112 6.18 -17.98 -4.56
N ASN A 113 5.90 -18.13 -5.85
CA ASN A 113 6.90 -18.05 -6.92
C ASN A 113 8.13 -18.97 -6.71
N GLY A 114 7.96 -20.13 -6.06
CA GLY A 114 9.06 -21.06 -5.75
C GLY A 114 9.95 -20.62 -4.59
N GLN A 115 9.61 -19.56 -3.89
CA GLN A 115 10.29 -19.07 -2.69
C GLN A 115 9.43 -19.30 -1.46
N TYR A 116 10.04 -19.39 -0.29
CA TYR A 116 9.33 -19.33 0.98
C TYR A 116 10.17 -18.63 2.04
N ILE A 117 9.48 -18.04 3.01
CA ILE A 117 10.06 -17.40 4.18
C ILE A 117 9.37 -18.00 5.40
N ARG A 118 10.18 -18.48 6.36
CA ARG A 118 9.67 -18.97 7.64
C ARG A 118 10.05 -17.99 8.74
N ILE A 119 9.08 -17.70 9.60
CA ILE A 119 9.25 -16.79 10.73
C ILE A 119 8.92 -17.55 12.01
N THR A 120 9.81 -17.49 12.99
CA THR A 120 9.61 -18.04 14.35
C THR A 120 9.99 -16.99 15.40
N PRO A 121 9.51 -17.09 16.66
CA PRO A 121 10.01 -16.24 17.72
C PRO A 121 11.50 -16.52 17.96
N ALA A 122 12.28 -15.48 18.27
CA ALA A 122 13.70 -15.65 18.62
C ALA A 122 13.87 -16.08 20.09
N ASP A 123 12.96 -15.66 20.96
CA ASP A 123 12.95 -16.02 22.37
C ASP A 123 11.92 -17.13 22.64
N PRO A 124 12.13 -17.98 23.67
CA PRO A 124 11.17 -19.00 24.04
C PRO A 124 9.81 -18.37 24.40
N VAL A 125 8.80 -18.77 23.63
CA VAL A 125 7.41 -18.36 23.82
C VAL A 125 6.47 -19.49 23.43
N SER A 126 5.27 -19.50 23.98
CA SER A 126 4.19 -20.39 23.55
C SER A 126 2.88 -19.61 23.63
N SER A 127 2.34 -19.22 22.49
CA SER A 127 1.10 -18.47 22.40
C SER A 127 0.15 -19.12 21.41
N ALA A 128 -1.02 -19.55 21.88
CA ALA A 128 -2.04 -20.17 21.03
C ALA A 128 -2.72 -19.11 20.16
N GLY A 129 -2.76 -19.38 18.84
CA GLY A 129 -3.42 -18.55 17.85
C GLY A 129 -4.93 -18.60 17.97
N LYS A 130 -5.57 -17.44 17.80
CA LYS A 130 -7.04 -17.29 17.82
C LYS A 130 -7.46 -16.52 16.58
N ALA A 131 -8.26 -17.16 15.72
CA ALA A 131 -8.91 -16.45 14.64
C ALA A 131 -9.93 -15.45 15.22
N GLY A 132 -9.98 -14.26 14.64
CA GLY A 132 -10.86 -13.20 15.09
C GLY A 132 -10.84 -11.99 14.18
N LYS A 133 -11.19 -10.85 14.75
CA LYS A 133 -11.13 -9.56 14.09
C LYS A 133 -10.45 -8.55 15.00
N GLU A 134 -9.62 -7.70 14.42
CA GLU A 134 -8.98 -6.59 15.11
C GLU A 134 -9.18 -5.31 14.31
N ILE A 135 -9.21 -4.19 15.03
CA ILE A 135 -9.13 -2.87 14.41
C ILE A 135 -7.65 -2.59 14.17
N ASP A 136 -7.23 -2.46 12.91
CA ASP A 136 -5.84 -2.18 12.54
C ASP A 136 -5.37 -0.77 12.95
N ALA A 137 -4.10 -0.47 12.74
CA ALA A 137 -3.50 0.84 13.04
C ALA A 137 -4.23 2.01 12.35
N PHE A 138 -4.95 1.73 11.27
CA PHE A 138 -5.69 2.73 10.48
C PHE A 138 -7.19 2.70 10.74
N GLY A 139 -7.65 1.97 11.78
CA GLY A 139 -9.03 1.95 12.25
C GLY A 139 -9.99 1.13 11.37
N ARG A 140 -9.47 0.14 10.62
CA ARG A 140 -10.30 -0.82 9.86
C ARG A 140 -10.43 -2.11 10.63
N GLU A 141 -11.62 -2.69 10.63
CA GLU A 141 -11.81 -4.06 11.11
C GLU A 141 -11.25 -5.05 10.08
N ARG A 142 -10.33 -5.89 10.50
CA ARG A 142 -9.69 -6.93 9.67
C ARG A 142 -9.83 -8.30 10.31
N ALA A 143 -10.15 -9.30 9.49
CA ALA A 143 -10.02 -10.69 9.89
C ALA A 143 -8.53 -11.01 10.08
N CYS A 144 -8.19 -11.66 11.18
CA CYS A 144 -6.80 -11.91 11.56
C CYS A 144 -6.68 -13.15 12.45
N VAL A 145 -5.44 -13.56 12.69
CA VAL A 145 -5.08 -14.48 13.78
C VAL A 145 -4.29 -13.71 14.82
N VAL A 146 -4.71 -13.78 16.06
CA VAL A 146 -4.07 -13.13 17.20
C VAL A 146 -3.33 -14.18 18.02
N TYR A 147 -2.06 -13.95 18.33
CA TYR A 147 -1.26 -14.68 19.32
C TYR A 147 -1.09 -13.81 20.56
N PRO A 148 -1.92 -14.01 21.61
CA PRO A 148 -1.87 -13.18 22.81
C PRO A 148 -0.55 -13.36 23.55
N ASP A 149 -0.05 -12.26 24.15
CA ASP A 149 1.18 -12.26 24.95
C ASP A 149 2.42 -12.85 24.20
N ALA A 150 2.42 -12.85 22.90
CA ALA A 150 3.44 -13.46 22.04
C ALA A 150 4.86 -12.91 22.26
N PHE A 151 4.99 -11.70 22.78
CA PHE A 151 6.27 -11.07 23.12
C PHE A 151 6.38 -10.71 24.60
N GLY A 152 5.49 -11.29 25.43
CA GLY A 152 5.40 -11.06 26.86
C GLY A 152 4.03 -10.48 27.28
N PRO A 153 3.75 -10.36 28.58
CA PRO A 153 2.43 -10.01 29.09
C PRO A 153 1.89 -8.68 28.56
N GLY A 154 0.77 -8.72 27.85
CA GLY A 154 0.11 -7.57 27.24
C GLY A 154 0.73 -7.13 25.91
N ILE A 155 1.52 -7.99 25.26
CA ILE A 155 2.13 -7.73 23.96
C ILE A 155 1.74 -8.84 22.99
N ASP A 156 0.77 -8.55 22.14
CA ASP A 156 0.21 -9.51 21.21
C ASP A 156 0.90 -9.43 19.84
N TYR A 157 0.83 -10.53 19.09
CA TYR A 157 1.22 -10.59 17.70
C TYR A 157 0.00 -10.89 16.85
N VAL A 158 -0.31 -10.02 15.89
CA VAL A 158 -1.49 -10.13 15.04
C VAL A 158 -1.06 -10.33 13.61
N CYS A 159 -1.65 -11.30 12.94
CA CYS A 159 -1.35 -11.66 11.55
C CYS A 159 -2.60 -11.47 10.70
N THR A 160 -2.48 -10.70 9.63
CA THR A 160 -3.56 -10.44 8.66
C THR A 160 -3.07 -10.82 7.27
N PRO A 161 -3.79 -11.65 6.51
CA PRO A 161 -3.38 -12.04 5.17
C PRO A 161 -3.52 -10.87 4.21
N THR A 162 -2.68 -10.83 3.17
CA THR A 162 -2.75 -9.84 2.08
C THR A 162 -2.54 -10.49 0.72
N ALA A 163 -2.81 -9.77 -0.36
CA ALA A 163 -2.59 -10.26 -1.73
C ALA A 163 -1.14 -10.66 -2.04
N TYR A 164 -0.18 -10.08 -1.33
CA TYR A 164 1.24 -10.18 -1.67
C TYR A 164 2.12 -10.70 -0.54
N GLY A 165 1.56 -10.94 0.62
CA GLY A 165 2.32 -11.35 1.78
C GLY A 165 1.50 -11.27 3.07
N LEU A 166 2.20 -11.23 4.17
CA LEU A 166 1.64 -11.23 5.50
C LEU A 166 1.80 -9.84 6.13
N ASN A 167 0.70 -9.19 6.46
CA ASN A 167 0.74 -8.02 7.33
C ASN A 167 0.74 -8.48 8.79
N THR A 168 1.68 -7.96 9.57
CA THR A 168 1.77 -8.28 10.99
C THR A 168 1.77 -7.01 11.82
N GLU A 169 1.19 -7.10 13.03
CA GLU A 169 1.23 -6.04 14.02
C GLU A 169 1.68 -6.58 15.37
N ILE A 170 2.62 -5.90 16.01
CA ILE A 170 2.89 -6.09 17.43
C ILE A 170 2.03 -5.07 18.18
N ILE A 171 1.14 -5.53 19.06
CA ILE A 171 0.22 -4.65 19.77
C ILE A 171 0.64 -4.59 21.25
N LEU A 172 1.07 -3.42 21.68
CA LEU A 172 1.32 -3.12 23.09
C LEU A 172 0.00 -2.65 23.71
N ARG A 173 -0.64 -3.51 24.49
CA ARG A 173 -1.96 -3.22 25.11
C ARG A 173 -1.88 -2.22 26.26
N LYS A 174 -0.71 -2.09 26.89
CA LYS A 174 -0.46 -1.23 28.05
C LYS A 174 0.97 -0.69 28.06
N PRO A 175 1.26 0.38 28.81
CA PRO A 175 2.63 0.87 28.99
C PRO A 175 3.56 -0.22 29.53
N GLY A 176 4.82 -0.18 29.05
CA GLY A 176 5.90 -1.08 29.44
C GLY A 176 7.24 -0.58 28.92
N ASP A 177 8.32 -1.18 29.38
CA ASP A 177 9.70 -0.77 29.03
C ASP A 177 10.28 -1.53 27.84
N LYS A 178 9.55 -2.52 27.30
CA LYS A 178 10.04 -3.33 26.18
C LYS A 178 9.91 -2.54 24.88
N THR A 179 11.05 -2.27 24.27
CA THR A 179 11.16 -1.51 23.00
C THR A 179 11.73 -2.35 21.86
N THR A 180 12.09 -3.60 22.10
CA THR A 180 12.68 -4.50 21.11
C THR A 180 11.95 -5.83 21.05
N PHE A 181 11.75 -6.35 19.84
CA PHE A 181 11.00 -7.58 19.58
C PHE A 181 11.75 -8.39 18.53
N ASP A 182 12.27 -9.53 18.94
CA ASP A 182 13.14 -10.35 18.12
C ASP A 182 12.38 -11.49 17.47
N ILE A 183 12.64 -11.69 16.19
CA ILE A 183 12.17 -12.84 15.39
C ILE A 183 13.35 -13.54 14.71
N GLN A 184 13.16 -14.79 14.38
CA GLN A 184 14.03 -15.52 13.46
C GLN A 184 13.35 -15.64 12.11
N VAL A 185 14.10 -15.34 11.04
CA VAL A 185 13.62 -15.44 9.66
C VAL A 185 14.54 -16.40 8.90
N GLN A 186 13.98 -17.52 8.47
CA GLN A 186 14.70 -18.49 7.65
C GLN A 186 14.43 -18.25 6.17
N LEU A 187 15.48 -18.11 5.38
CA LEU A 187 15.48 -17.75 3.97
C LEU A 187 16.32 -18.75 3.15
N PRO A 188 15.78 -19.89 2.73
CA PRO A 188 16.60 -20.98 2.17
C PRO A 188 17.42 -20.61 0.94
N ALA A 189 16.96 -19.65 0.13
CA ALA A 189 17.59 -19.28 -1.13
C ALA A 189 17.82 -17.77 -1.29
N LEU A 190 17.61 -16.99 -0.21
CA LEU A 190 17.69 -15.53 -0.27
C LEU A 190 18.72 -14.99 0.72
N VAL A 191 19.25 -13.82 0.41
CA VAL A 191 20.16 -13.07 1.29
C VAL A 191 19.55 -11.70 1.60
N PRO A 192 19.65 -11.19 2.85
CA PRO A 192 19.16 -9.88 3.22
C PRO A 192 20.09 -8.78 2.70
N ASP A 193 19.46 -7.72 2.24
CA ASP A 193 20.07 -6.43 1.92
C ASP A 193 19.49 -5.38 2.87
N THR A 194 20.32 -4.79 3.69
CA THR A 194 19.97 -3.83 4.76
C THR A 194 20.36 -2.39 4.41
N GLN A 195 20.55 -2.06 3.14
CA GLN A 195 20.99 -0.73 2.73
C GLN A 195 19.87 0.33 2.83
N SER A 196 18.60 -0.09 2.77
CA SER A 196 17.48 0.83 2.92
C SER A 196 17.13 1.05 4.40
N PRO A 197 16.83 2.29 4.83
CA PRO A 197 16.29 2.56 6.17
C PRO A 197 14.82 2.15 6.30
N ASP A 198 14.12 1.87 5.17
CA ASP A 198 12.68 1.65 5.15
C ASP A 198 12.30 0.17 5.15
N TYR A 199 13.26 -0.71 4.85
CA TYR A 199 13.01 -2.15 4.74
C TYR A 199 14.29 -2.96 4.69
N ILE A 200 14.18 -4.25 4.94
CA ILE A 200 15.16 -5.26 4.55
C ILE A 200 14.64 -5.93 3.28
N ALA A 201 15.41 -5.82 2.20
CA ALA A 201 15.12 -6.54 0.96
C ALA A 201 15.79 -7.92 1.00
N PHE A 202 15.11 -8.94 0.49
CA PHE A 202 15.64 -10.29 0.32
C PHE A 202 15.86 -10.55 -1.17
N ARG A 203 17.11 -10.89 -1.55
CA ARG A 203 17.56 -11.08 -2.93
C ARG A 203 18.11 -12.49 -3.13
N GLN A 204 18.20 -12.96 -4.38
CA GLN A 204 18.87 -14.25 -4.67
C GLN A 204 20.36 -14.17 -4.40
N ASP A 205 20.99 -13.06 -4.74
CA ASP A 205 22.37 -12.74 -4.35
C ASP A 205 22.52 -11.22 -4.13
N LYS A 206 23.66 -10.80 -3.59
CA LYS A 206 23.91 -9.38 -3.29
C LYS A 206 24.11 -8.50 -4.51
N ASP A 207 24.45 -9.10 -5.65
CA ASP A 207 24.84 -8.38 -6.87
C ASP A 207 23.65 -8.16 -7.80
N THR A 208 22.49 -8.78 -7.52
CA THR A 208 21.28 -8.61 -8.31
C THR A 208 20.39 -7.52 -7.75
N ASN A 209 19.81 -6.70 -8.63
CA ASN A 209 18.74 -5.76 -8.28
C ASN A 209 17.36 -6.43 -8.20
N ASP A 210 17.30 -7.76 -8.32
CA ASP A 210 16.07 -8.54 -8.30
C ASP A 210 15.63 -8.83 -6.86
N VAL A 211 14.79 -7.95 -6.30
CA VAL A 211 14.20 -8.12 -4.98
C VAL A 211 13.10 -9.18 -5.06
N GLN A 212 13.22 -10.22 -4.25
CA GLN A 212 12.26 -11.33 -4.19
C GLN A 212 11.27 -11.18 -3.06
N SER A 213 11.64 -10.50 -1.98
CA SER A 213 10.79 -10.25 -0.83
C SER A 213 11.27 -9.02 -0.05
N ILE A 214 10.37 -8.45 0.73
CA ILE A 214 10.63 -7.24 1.52
C ILE A 214 10.00 -7.40 2.89
N LEU A 215 10.76 -7.03 3.91
CA LEU A 215 10.27 -6.84 5.26
C LEU A 215 10.42 -5.38 5.63
N TYR A 216 9.29 -4.70 5.82
CA TYR A 216 9.26 -3.27 6.05
C TYR A 216 9.68 -2.87 7.46
N THR A 217 10.35 -1.73 7.55
CA THR A 217 10.57 -1.05 8.84
C THR A 217 9.21 -0.70 9.45
N PRO A 218 9.01 -1.04 10.73
CA PRO A 218 7.71 -0.87 11.35
C PRO A 218 7.35 0.60 11.56
N MET A 219 6.05 0.91 11.46
CA MET A 219 5.47 2.17 11.87
C MET A 219 4.67 1.98 13.15
N ALA A 220 4.92 2.82 14.14
CA ALA A 220 4.14 2.81 15.39
C ALA A 220 2.98 3.81 15.30
N VAL A 221 1.77 3.37 15.70
CA VAL A 221 0.57 4.22 15.79
C VAL A 221 -0.08 4.01 17.16
N ASP A 222 -0.39 5.07 17.85
CA ASP A 222 -1.09 5.05 19.13
C ASP A 222 -2.62 5.10 18.97
N LYS A 223 -3.36 4.86 20.05
CA LYS A 223 -4.83 4.90 20.06
C LYS A 223 -5.44 6.23 19.59
N ARG A 224 -4.72 7.34 19.69
CA ARG A 224 -5.18 8.66 19.24
C ARG A 224 -4.83 8.95 17.77
N GLY A 225 -4.12 8.04 17.12
CA GLY A 225 -3.60 8.24 15.76
C GLY A 225 -2.29 9.04 15.72
N SER A 226 -1.64 9.30 16.86
CA SER A 226 -0.25 9.78 16.85
C SER A 226 0.66 8.67 16.35
N TRP A 227 1.67 9.00 15.57
CA TRP A 227 2.52 8.01 14.93
C TRP A 227 4.00 8.37 15.02
N SER A 228 4.86 7.34 14.94
CA SER A 228 6.31 7.48 14.81
C SER A 228 6.82 6.63 13.65
N TYR A 229 7.73 7.21 12.87
CA TYR A 229 8.51 6.57 11.83
C TYR A 229 9.97 6.35 12.25
N GLN A 230 10.33 6.72 13.48
CA GLN A 230 11.67 6.56 14.07
C GLN A 230 11.84 5.17 14.70
N ASN A 231 11.26 4.18 14.05
CA ASN A 231 11.42 2.78 14.40
C ASN A 231 12.46 2.17 13.46
N ASP A 232 12.94 0.98 13.81
CA ASP A 232 14.00 0.34 13.05
C ASP A 232 13.77 -1.17 12.95
N ILE A 233 14.41 -1.81 11.97
CA ILE A 233 14.57 -3.25 11.90
C ILE A 233 16.05 -3.59 11.71
N LYS A 234 16.61 -4.31 12.67
CA LYS A 234 18.04 -4.61 12.71
C LYS A 234 18.31 -6.07 12.46
N LEU A 235 19.26 -6.34 11.58
CA LEU A 235 19.87 -7.64 11.47
C LEU A 235 20.87 -7.81 12.62
N ILE A 236 20.56 -8.72 13.57
CA ILE A 236 21.35 -8.92 14.78
C ILE A 236 22.39 -10.02 14.57
N ASP A 237 21.98 -11.15 14.00
CA ASP A 237 22.82 -12.33 13.86
C ASP A 237 22.40 -13.20 12.67
N LYS A 238 23.28 -14.12 12.26
CA LYS A 238 23.07 -15.06 11.17
C LYS A 238 23.61 -16.44 11.53
N ASP A 239 22.75 -17.45 11.48
CA ASP A 239 23.16 -18.85 11.39
C ASP A 239 23.32 -19.25 9.91
N SER A 240 24.57 -19.36 9.46
CA SER A 240 24.90 -19.71 8.07
C SER A 240 24.60 -21.17 7.73
N SER A 241 24.47 -22.06 8.72
CA SER A 241 24.19 -23.47 8.49
C SER A 241 22.75 -23.73 8.09
N THR A 242 21.81 -22.93 8.60
CA THR A 242 20.37 -23.01 8.33
C THR A 242 19.85 -21.87 7.47
N ASN A 243 20.71 -20.89 7.15
CA ASN A 243 20.34 -19.63 6.53
C ASN A 243 19.22 -18.89 7.30
N THR A 244 19.35 -18.89 8.62
CA THR A 244 18.42 -18.22 9.54
C THR A 244 19.04 -16.94 10.06
N TYR A 245 18.26 -15.88 10.06
CA TYR A 245 18.65 -14.54 10.50
C TYR A 245 17.84 -14.14 11.72
N ARG A 246 18.50 -13.60 12.75
CA ARG A 246 17.82 -12.94 13.87
C ARG A 246 17.63 -11.47 13.54
N LEU A 247 16.38 -11.03 13.50
CA LEU A 247 15.98 -9.66 13.28
C LEU A 247 15.35 -9.09 14.54
N SER A 248 15.61 -7.80 14.81
CA SER A 248 15.02 -7.08 15.94
C SER A 248 14.23 -5.88 15.43
N TYR A 249 12.94 -5.86 15.72
CA TYR A 249 12.14 -4.65 15.60
C TYR A 249 12.40 -3.74 16.78
N VAL A 250 12.69 -2.48 16.52
CA VAL A 250 13.00 -1.48 17.53
C VAL A 250 11.96 -0.37 17.46
N ILE A 251 11.25 -0.12 18.55
CA ILE A 251 10.29 0.99 18.65
C ILE A 251 10.98 2.22 19.24
N ASP A 252 10.61 3.39 18.73
CA ASP A 252 10.96 4.69 19.30
C ASP A 252 10.51 4.79 20.77
N ALA A 253 11.48 4.76 21.67
CA ALA A 253 11.22 4.81 23.12
C ALA A 253 10.62 6.15 23.57
N GLU A 254 10.94 7.24 22.88
CA GLU A 254 10.41 8.56 23.19
C GLU A 254 8.94 8.68 22.78
N PHE A 255 8.57 8.08 21.64
CA PHE A 255 7.17 7.95 21.25
C PHE A 255 6.37 7.17 22.29
N LEU A 256 6.88 6.02 22.78
CA LEU A 256 6.16 5.18 23.74
C LEU A 256 5.88 5.88 25.07
N LYS A 257 6.77 6.77 25.54
CA LYS A 257 6.56 7.55 26.78
C LYS A 257 5.33 8.46 26.73
N ASN A 258 5.00 8.94 25.52
CA ASN A 258 3.93 9.91 25.30
C ASN A 258 2.69 9.30 24.65
N ALA A 259 2.74 8.03 24.27
CA ALA A 259 1.70 7.33 23.53
C ALA A 259 0.46 7.02 24.37
N SER A 260 -0.68 6.98 23.72
CA SER A 260 -1.92 6.42 24.24
C SER A 260 -2.08 4.97 23.82
N TYR A 261 -2.23 4.07 24.77
CA TYR A 261 -2.33 2.63 24.50
C TYR A 261 -3.75 2.19 24.13
N PRO A 262 -3.91 1.14 23.27
CA PRO A 262 -2.85 0.34 22.69
C PRO A 262 -1.98 1.12 21.69
N VAL A 263 -0.69 0.75 21.62
CA VAL A 263 0.21 1.12 20.52
C VAL A 263 0.32 -0.06 19.58
N ARG A 264 0.20 0.19 18.29
CA ARG A 264 0.34 -0.80 17.22
C ARG A 264 1.61 -0.53 16.44
N LEU A 265 2.46 -1.53 16.34
CA LEU A 265 3.64 -1.53 15.52
C LEU A 265 3.32 -2.32 14.26
N ASN A 266 2.98 -1.62 13.18
CA ASN A 266 2.59 -2.23 11.92
C ASN A 266 3.83 -2.53 11.08
N GLN A 267 3.90 -3.74 10.57
CA GLN A 267 4.94 -4.22 9.66
C GLN A 267 4.35 -5.20 8.67
N SER A 268 4.96 -5.29 7.50
CA SER A 268 4.50 -6.22 6.46
C SER A 268 5.67 -6.97 5.87
N LEU A 269 5.45 -8.25 5.60
CA LEU A 269 6.33 -9.10 4.82
C LEU A 269 5.66 -9.35 3.47
N HIS A 270 6.26 -8.85 2.39
CA HIS A 270 5.78 -9.10 1.04
C HIS A 270 6.69 -10.05 0.28
N LEU A 271 6.11 -11.08 -0.35
CA LEU A 271 6.76 -11.87 -1.40
C LEU A 271 6.48 -11.19 -2.73
N TYR A 272 7.52 -10.61 -3.30
CA TYR A 272 7.38 -9.61 -4.32
C TYR A 272 7.50 -10.13 -5.76
N LYS A 273 6.57 -9.75 -6.64
CA LYS A 273 6.73 -9.60 -8.10
C LYS A 273 5.79 -8.56 -8.71
N ALA A 274 5.23 -7.64 -7.93
CA ALA A 274 4.39 -6.61 -8.50
C ALA A 274 5.23 -5.53 -9.23
N LYS A 275 4.70 -4.97 -10.31
CA LYS A 275 5.23 -3.77 -10.93
C LYS A 275 4.85 -2.58 -10.07
N GLN A 276 5.83 -1.79 -9.68
CA GLN A 276 5.66 -0.69 -8.75
C GLN A 276 5.03 0.52 -9.44
N PRO A 277 3.83 0.92 -9.04
CA PRO A 277 3.12 2.04 -9.65
C PRO A 277 3.58 3.39 -9.13
N ASP A 278 4.23 3.44 -7.97
CA ASP A 278 4.67 4.67 -7.34
C ASP A 278 6.08 4.57 -6.76
N THR A 279 6.68 5.71 -6.48
CA THR A 279 7.92 5.86 -5.73
C THR A 279 7.98 7.23 -5.09
N SER A 280 8.53 7.31 -3.88
CA SER A 280 8.76 8.58 -3.20
C SER A 280 10.24 8.96 -3.23
N ALA A 281 10.51 10.26 -3.21
CA ALA A 281 11.83 10.84 -3.08
C ALA A 281 11.83 11.82 -1.90
N TYR A 282 12.83 11.74 -1.04
CA TYR A 282 12.93 12.54 0.19
C TYR A 282 14.24 13.29 0.26
N SER A 283 14.21 14.56 0.74
CA SER A 283 15.37 15.44 0.75
C SER A 283 16.49 14.94 1.65
N ASP A 284 16.17 14.40 2.81
CA ASP A 284 17.16 13.98 3.81
C ASP A 284 17.78 12.61 3.49
N THR A 285 17.18 11.87 2.55
CA THR A 285 17.70 10.59 2.07
C THR A 285 18.15 10.67 0.62
N GLY A 286 18.70 11.78 0.20
CA GLY A 286 18.96 12.17 -1.19
C GLY A 286 19.61 11.12 -2.09
N ASP A 287 20.49 10.29 -1.52
CA ASP A 287 21.20 9.22 -2.24
C ASP A 287 20.53 7.86 -2.18
N VAL A 288 19.48 7.69 -1.38
CA VAL A 288 18.79 6.43 -1.22
C VAL A 288 17.76 6.26 -2.34
N ALA A 289 17.93 5.24 -3.16
CA ALA A 289 16.89 4.70 -4.01
C ALA A 289 16.13 3.64 -3.21
N GLY A 290 14.86 3.39 -3.54
CA GLY A 290 14.18 2.26 -2.96
C GLY A 290 12.93 2.58 -2.16
N HIS A 291 12.53 3.84 -2.14
CA HIS A 291 11.21 4.20 -1.57
C HIS A 291 10.04 3.73 -2.45
N TYR A 292 10.32 3.16 -3.60
CA TYR A 292 9.35 2.56 -4.51
C TYR A 292 8.65 1.31 -3.97
N LEU A 293 9.18 0.75 -2.88
CA LEU A 293 8.62 -0.42 -2.20
C LEU A 293 8.00 -0.07 -0.84
N SER A 294 7.94 1.22 -0.51
CA SER A 294 7.37 1.65 0.76
C SER A 294 5.85 1.40 0.78
N PRO A 295 5.29 0.82 1.86
CA PRO A 295 3.85 0.66 2.00
C PRO A 295 3.12 1.99 2.21
N TYR A 296 3.87 3.08 2.38
CA TYR A 296 3.37 4.41 2.65
C TYR A 296 4.08 5.46 1.82
N MET A 297 3.36 6.52 1.48
CA MET A 297 3.89 7.76 0.91
C MET A 297 3.90 8.82 2.00
N LEU A 298 5.09 9.22 2.45
CA LEU A 298 5.25 10.41 3.30
C LEU A 298 5.27 11.64 2.42
N MET A 299 4.45 12.63 2.72
CA MET A 299 4.33 13.83 1.90
C MET A 299 4.30 15.09 2.76
N GLY A 300 4.93 16.13 2.28
CA GLY A 300 5.03 17.43 2.93
C GLY A 300 6.46 17.97 2.91
N ASP A 301 6.64 19.17 3.42
CA ASP A 301 7.96 19.84 3.47
C ASP A 301 8.76 19.48 4.74
N SER A 302 8.10 18.94 5.76
CA SER A 302 8.71 18.57 7.05
C SER A 302 8.34 17.16 7.50
N THR A 303 8.47 16.18 6.59
CA THR A 303 8.32 14.78 6.95
C THR A 303 9.51 14.29 7.79
N PRO A 304 9.43 13.14 8.47
CA PRO A 304 10.57 12.53 9.16
C PRO A 304 11.80 12.27 8.27
N LYS A 305 11.66 12.41 6.93
CA LYS A 305 12.71 12.24 5.92
C LYS A 305 12.98 13.52 5.13
N GLY A 306 12.59 14.68 5.67
CA GLY A 306 12.64 15.96 4.99
C GLY A 306 11.47 16.20 4.03
N GLU A 307 11.66 17.00 3.00
CA GLU A 307 10.65 17.23 1.97
C GLU A 307 10.38 15.94 1.18
N GLY A 308 9.11 15.56 1.03
CA GLY A 308 8.69 14.33 0.37
C GLY A 308 7.79 14.56 -0.84
N TRP A 309 8.15 13.98 -1.99
CA TRP A 309 7.40 13.98 -3.24
C TRP A 309 7.13 12.55 -3.69
N THR A 310 5.98 12.30 -4.32
CA THR A 310 5.64 10.96 -4.83
C THR A 310 5.35 11.01 -6.32
N TYR A 311 6.03 10.14 -7.06
CA TYR A 311 5.85 9.91 -8.50
C TYR A 311 4.99 8.69 -8.72
N ILE A 312 3.99 8.81 -9.60
CA ILE A 312 2.95 7.80 -9.82
C ILE A 312 2.89 7.45 -11.30
N ARG A 313 2.84 6.15 -11.60
CA ARG A 313 2.80 5.62 -12.95
C ARG A 313 1.68 4.62 -13.11
N TYR A 314 0.94 4.75 -14.22
CA TYR A 314 -0.10 3.81 -14.61
C TYR A 314 0.22 3.16 -15.96
N GLU A 315 1.18 2.23 -16.01
CA GLU A 315 1.52 1.48 -17.24
C GLU A 315 0.32 0.75 -17.84
N THR A 316 -0.66 0.39 -17.01
CA THR A 316 -1.91 -0.23 -17.42
C THR A 316 -2.67 0.61 -18.45
N LEU A 317 -2.57 1.96 -18.41
CA LEU A 317 -3.19 2.83 -19.42
C LEU A 317 -2.74 2.51 -20.84
N ASN A 318 -1.51 2.04 -21.05
CA ASN A 318 -1.01 1.64 -22.37
C ASN A 318 -1.76 0.43 -22.95
N LYS A 319 -2.40 -0.37 -22.10
CA LYS A 319 -3.11 -1.58 -22.47
C LYS A 319 -4.62 -1.38 -22.60
N LEU A 320 -5.16 -0.30 -22.04
CA LEU A 320 -6.59 0.01 -22.13
C LEU A 320 -6.91 0.59 -23.52
N THR A 321 -7.99 0.11 -24.13
CA THR A 321 -8.50 0.63 -25.41
C THR A 321 -9.58 1.66 -25.13
N ILE A 322 -9.16 2.84 -24.65
CA ILE A 322 -10.03 3.96 -24.35
C ILE A 322 -9.80 5.06 -25.40
N ASP A 323 -10.88 5.57 -26.00
CA ASP A 323 -10.82 6.77 -26.83
C ASP A 323 -10.69 8.00 -25.90
N PRO A 324 -9.65 8.84 -26.04
CA PRO A 324 -9.50 10.03 -25.21
C PRO A 324 -10.69 11.00 -25.33
N ASP A 325 -11.42 10.99 -26.45
CA ASP A 325 -12.62 11.83 -26.62
C ASP A 325 -13.84 11.32 -25.86
N ASP A 326 -13.83 10.05 -25.45
CA ASP A 326 -14.88 9.47 -24.59
C ASP A 326 -14.64 9.78 -23.10
N VAL A 327 -13.46 10.25 -22.71
CA VAL A 327 -13.16 10.58 -21.30
C VAL A 327 -13.88 11.85 -20.88
N ILE A 328 -14.80 11.75 -19.94
CA ILE A 328 -15.49 12.90 -19.32
C ILE A 328 -14.64 13.47 -18.18
N ALA A 329 -14.14 12.61 -17.32
CA ALA A 329 -13.32 12.96 -16.17
C ALA A 329 -12.30 11.86 -15.86
N ALA A 330 -11.16 12.25 -15.29
CA ALA A 330 -10.24 11.31 -14.68
C ALA A 330 -9.74 11.87 -13.35
N ARG A 331 -9.69 11.04 -12.31
CA ARG A 331 -9.31 11.42 -10.95
C ARG A 331 -8.30 10.45 -10.40
N TYR A 332 -7.23 10.95 -9.82
CA TYR A 332 -6.37 10.17 -8.96
C TYR A 332 -6.93 10.20 -7.55
N VAL A 333 -7.32 9.03 -7.04
CA VAL A 333 -7.88 8.85 -5.70
C VAL A 333 -6.82 8.24 -4.81
N PHE A 334 -6.54 8.87 -3.68
CA PHE A 334 -5.56 8.44 -2.69
C PHE A 334 -6.12 8.55 -1.28
N HIS A 335 -5.60 7.78 -0.36
CA HIS A 335 -6.11 7.70 1.01
C HIS A 335 -5.13 8.32 2.01
N ASN A 336 -5.58 9.31 2.76
CA ASN A 336 -4.87 9.81 3.93
C ASN A 336 -5.16 8.88 5.12
N LEU A 337 -4.11 8.27 5.66
CA LEU A 337 -4.21 7.22 6.67
C LEU A 337 -4.54 7.75 8.07
N LEU A 338 -4.19 9.01 8.37
CA LEU A 338 -4.30 9.59 9.70
C LEU A 338 -4.80 11.04 9.63
N ASP A 339 -5.49 11.51 10.68
CA ASP A 339 -5.89 12.91 10.82
C ASP A 339 -4.63 13.80 10.92
N LEU A 340 -4.63 14.92 10.20
CA LEU A 340 -3.55 15.90 10.25
C LEU A 340 -3.87 16.98 11.30
N LYS A 341 -2.85 17.45 11.99
CA LYS A 341 -2.96 18.55 12.94
C LYS A 341 -3.40 19.84 12.24
N ASN A 342 -2.79 20.15 11.10
CA ASN A 342 -3.10 21.30 10.26
C ASN A 342 -3.49 20.81 8.85
N PRO A 343 -4.38 21.53 8.14
CA PRO A 343 -4.65 21.22 6.74
C PRO A 343 -3.39 21.33 5.89
N MET A 344 -3.30 20.48 4.88
CA MET A 344 -2.22 20.48 3.90
C MET A 344 -2.81 20.47 2.49
N THR A 345 -2.34 21.36 1.62
CA THR A 345 -2.75 21.36 0.21
C THR A 345 -1.84 20.43 -0.59
N VAL A 346 -2.43 19.41 -1.21
CA VAL A 346 -1.74 18.47 -2.10
C VAL A 346 -2.05 18.83 -3.55
N GLY A 347 -1.02 18.94 -4.39
CA GLY A 347 -1.15 19.21 -5.82
C GLY A 347 -0.71 18.04 -6.69
N ALA A 348 -1.35 17.88 -7.86
CA ALA A 348 -0.91 16.98 -8.93
C ALA A 348 -0.18 17.76 -10.03
N TYR A 349 0.96 17.24 -10.50
CA TYR A 349 1.83 17.87 -11.46
C TYR A 349 2.22 16.91 -12.58
N ALA A 350 2.23 17.39 -13.82
CA ALA A 350 2.67 16.58 -14.96
C ALA A 350 4.18 16.34 -14.92
N VAL A 351 4.61 15.09 -15.00
CA VAL A 351 6.03 14.74 -15.15
C VAL A 351 6.41 14.85 -16.62
N THR A 352 7.51 15.54 -16.90
CA THR A 352 7.95 15.90 -18.27
C THR A 352 9.19 15.14 -18.71
N ALA A 353 9.78 14.31 -17.86
CA ALA A 353 10.96 13.52 -18.16
C ALA A 353 10.72 12.04 -17.83
N ASP A 354 11.48 11.18 -18.48
CA ASP A 354 11.51 9.75 -18.19
C ASP A 354 12.05 9.47 -16.79
N TRP A 355 11.49 8.46 -16.14
CA TRP A 355 11.95 8.01 -14.85
C TRP A 355 11.70 6.51 -14.64
N CYS A 356 12.43 5.96 -13.69
CA CYS A 356 12.26 4.58 -13.26
C CYS A 356 12.17 4.54 -11.73
N SER A 357 11.14 3.89 -11.21
CA SER A 357 10.89 3.80 -9.77
C SER A 357 12.12 3.32 -8.98
N ILE A 358 12.83 2.33 -9.50
CA ILE A 358 14.02 1.73 -8.87
C ILE A 358 15.18 2.73 -8.73
N ASN A 359 15.31 3.68 -9.67
CA ASN A 359 16.43 4.60 -9.75
C ASN A 359 16.12 6.02 -9.30
N THR A 360 14.86 6.34 -9.03
CA THR A 360 14.46 7.69 -8.63
C THR A 360 14.93 7.97 -7.20
N ARG A 361 15.65 9.08 -7.05
CA ARG A 361 16.20 9.62 -5.80
C ARG A 361 15.97 11.11 -5.76
N TRP A 362 16.18 11.74 -4.61
CA TRP A 362 15.97 13.17 -4.51
C TRP A 362 16.79 14.01 -5.50
N TYR A 363 18.06 13.71 -5.68
CA TYR A 363 18.95 14.51 -6.54
C TYR A 363 18.77 14.26 -8.04
N ASN A 364 18.17 13.13 -8.46
CA ASN A 364 17.89 12.83 -9.85
C ASN A 364 16.39 12.78 -10.15
N ARG A 365 15.59 13.50 -9.39
CA ARG A 365 14.15 13.61 -9.60
C ARG A 365 13.82 13.99 -11.03
N PRO A 366 12.82 13.35 -11.65
CA PRO A 366 12.38 13.73 -12.98
C PRO A 366 11.85 15.17 -12.99
N GLU A 367 12.04 15.85 -14.10
CA GLU A 367 11.47 17.17 -14.35
C GLU A 367 9.95 17.10 -14.46
N TYR A 368 9.28 18.18 -14.08
CA TYR A 368 7.83 18.30 -14.06
C TYR A 368 7.37 19.73 -14.39
N ASP A 369 6.10 19.89 -14.83
CA ASP A 369 5.49 21.22 -14.95
C ASP A 369 5.23 21.77 -13.55
N THR A 370 5.75 22.93 -13.23
CA THR A 370 5.61 23.54 -11.89
C THR A 370 4.20 24.06 -11.61
N ARG A 371 3.33 24.11 -12.61
CA ARG A 371 1.93 24.47 -12.43
C ARG A 371 1.12 23.23 -12.06
N PRO A 372 0.42 23.22 -10.90
CA PRO A 372 -0.43 22.11 -10.55
C PRO A 372 -1.60 21.98 -11.53
N MET A 373 -1.91 20.77 -11.94
CA MET A 373 -3.12 20.48 -12.72
C MET A 373 -4.37 20.60 -11.87
N SER A 374 -4.27 20.18 -10.62
CA SER A 374 -5.31 20.32 -9.60
C SER A 374 -4.72 20.29 -8.22
N GLN A 375 -5.50 20.73 -7.24
CA GLN A 375 -5.10 20.73 -5.83
C GLN A 375 -6.30 20.34 -4.96
N VAL A 376 -6.01 19.74 -3.80
CA VAL A 376 -7.01 19.40 -2.79
C VAL A 376 -6.46 19.62 -1.38
N ASP A 377 -7.31 20.14 -0.49
CA ASP A 377 -6.96 20.28 0.92
C ASP A 377 -7.23 18.98 1.66
N VAL A 378 -6.18 18.45 2.31
CA VAL A 378 -6.20 17.23 3.11
C VAL A 378 -6.08 17.60 4.59
N GLN A 379 -6.96 17.08 5.42
CA GLN A 379 -6.89 17.26 6.88
C GLN A 379 -7.33 16.01 7.65
N LYS A 380 -8.38 15.36 7.20
CA LYS A 380 -8.94 14.20 7.86
C LYS A 380 -8.44 12.91 7.23
N LYS A 381 -8.45 11.84 7.99
CA LYS A 381 -8.34 10.50 7.45
C LYS A 381 -9.47 10.25 6.44
N GLY A 382 -9.14 9.64 5.31
CA GLY A 382 -10.11 9.31 4.26
C GLY A 382 -9.58 9.52 2.85
N ASP A 383 -10.47 9.31 1.88
CA ASP A 383 -10.14 9.42 0.46
C ASP A 383 -10.19 10.86 -0.01
N TYR A 384 -9.24 11.20 -0.88
CA TYR A 384 -9.12 12.46 -1.57
C TYR A 384 -8.91 12.22 -3.06
N ALA A 385 -9.35 13.16 -3.88
CA ALA A 385 -9.24 13.04 -5.32
C ALA A 385 -8.59 14.29 -5.93
N LEU A 386 -7.67 14.07 -6.88
CA LEU A 386 -7.06 15.10 -7.71
C LEU A 386 -7.56 14.91 -9.14
N ASP A 387 -8.02 16.01 -9.77
CA ASP A 387 -8.42 15.98 -11.18
C ASP A 387 -7.17 15.88 -12.06
N VAL A 388 -7.10 14.81 -12.85
CA VAL A 388 -6.02 14.53 -13.80
C VAL A 388 -6.58 14.31 -15.21
N THR A 389 -7.79 14.80 -15.49
CA THR A 389 -8.53 14.59 -16.73
C THR A 389 -7.73 14.97 -17.98
N THR A 390 -7.17 16.18 -17.98
CA THR A 390 -6.39 16.67 -19.13
C THR A 390 -5.17 15.78 -19.36
N LEU A 391 -4.46 15.42 -18.29
CA LEU A 391 -3.28 14.57 -18.38
C LEU A 391 -3.62 13.18 -18.92
N VAL A 392 -4.66 12.54 -18.40
CA VAL A 392 -5.08 11.21 -18.85
C VAL A 392 -5.52 11.22 -20.31
N LYS A 393 -6.23 12.25 -20.76
CA LYS A 393 -6.57 12.42 -22.18
C LYS A 393 -5.32 12.50 -23.06
N GLU A 394 -4.34 13.31 -22.66
CA GLU A 394 -3.08 13.43 -23.40
C GLU A 394 -2.26 12.12 -23.38
N MET A 395 -2.23 11.42 -22.26
CA MET A 395 -1.59 10.10 -22.18
C MET A 395 -2.23 9.08 -23.11
N LEU A 396 -3.55 9.02 -23.16
CA LEU A 396 -4.30 8.12 -24.04
C LEU A 396 -4.12 8.47 -25.52
N LYS A 397 -4.14 9.78 -25.85
CA LYS A 397 -3.94 10.30 -27.21
C LYS A 397 -2.54 9.98 -27.74
N ASN A 398 -1.53 10.11 -26.90
CA ASN A 398 -0.13 9.91 -27.25
C ASN A 398 0.36 8.47 -27.02
N LYS A 399 -0.55 7.56 -26.73
CA LYS A 399 -0.27 6.15 -26.47
C LYS A 399 0.53 5.53 -27.63
N GLY A 400 1.67 4.92 -27.27
CA GLY A 400 2.56 4.27 -28.24
C GLY A 400 3.47 5.21 -29.05
N GLN A 401 3.37 6.52 -28.87
CA GLN A 401 4.28 7.49 -29.49
C GLN A 401 5.51 7.67 -28.60
N LYS A 402 6.67 7.21 -29.05
CA LYS A 402 7.91 7.22 -28.26
C LYS A 402 8.41 8.62 -27.88
N ASP A 403 8.06 9.63 -28.69
CA ASP A 403 8.57 11.00 -28.54
C ASP A 403 7.55 11.97 -27.93
N ALA A 404 6.38 11.49 -27.51
CA ALA A 404 5.36 12.35 -26.93
C ALA A 404 5.60 12.56 -25.42
N LEU A 405 5.52 13.81 -25.01
CA LEU A 405 5.84 14.28 -23.65
C LEU A 405 5.16 13.48 -22.52
N TYR A 406 3.98 12.94 -22.75
CA TYR A 406 3.19 12.21 -21.74
C TYR A 406 2.99 10.73 -22.06
N SER A 407 3.59 10.20 -23.11
CA SER A 407 3.34 8.83 -23.56
C SER A 407 4.27 7.80 -22.94
N VAL A 408 5.48 8.21 -22.59
CA VAL A 408 6.55 7.26 -22.26
C VAL A 408 6.30 6.56 -20.94
N ASN A 409 5.76 7.26 -19.96
CA ASN A 409 5.62 6.74 -18.60
C ASN A 409 4.20 6.76 -18.03
N ASN A 410 3.21 7.36 -18.69
CA ASN A 410 1.85 7.53 -18.13
C ASN A 410 1.89 7.94 -16.65
N SER A 411 2.59 9.03 -16.35
CA SER A 411 2.96 9.38 -15.00
C SER A 411 2.69 10.83 -14.63
N PHE A 412 2.52 11.06 -13.35
CA PHE A 412 2.44 12.37 -12.74
C PHE A 412 3.09 12.32 -11.34
N MET A 413 3.23 13.47 -10.73
CA MET A 413 3.76 13.60 -9.39
C MET A 413 2.71 14.27 -8.51
N ILE A 414 2.67 13.87 -7.23
CA ILE A 414 1.95 14.59 -6.17
C ILE A 414 2.93 15.12 -5.15
N ARG A 415 2.66 16.33 -4.67
CA ARG A 415 3.44 16.99 -3.62
C ARG A 415 2.61 18.04 -2.88
N SER A 416 3.11 18.49 -1.74
CA SER A 416 2.59 19.63 -1.02
C SER A 416 3.67 20.68 -0.85
N ASP A 417 3.30 21.96 -1.01
CA ASP A 417 4.13 23.12 -0.70
C ASP A 417 3.66 23.82 0.60
N THR A 418 2.76 23.17 1.37
CA THR A 418 2.28 23.71 2.65
C THR A 418 3.40 23.66 3.68
N PRO A 419 3.83 24.79 4.24
CA PRO A 419 4.87 24.84 5.25
C PRO A 419 4.54 24.02 6.50
N ASP A 420 5.55 23.43 7.14
CA ASP A 420 5.45 22.63 8.35
C ASP A 420 4.44 21.48 8.24
N SER A 421 4.30 20.92 7.03
CA SER A 421 3.34 19.88 6.73
C SER A 421 3.98 18.50 6.67
N SER A 422 3.24 17.51 7.17
CA SER A 422 3.59 16.09 7.04
C SER A 422 2.32 15.26 7.07
N ALA A 423 2.17 14.38 6.09
CA ALA A 423 1.05 13.44 5.98
C ALA A 423 1.54 12.05 5.61
N LEU A 424 0.73 11.06 5.96
CA LEU A 424 0.95 9.65 5.65
C LEU A 424 -0.16 9.16 4.74
N PHE A 425 0.17 8.88 3.48
CA PHE A 425 -0.76 8.31 2.51
C PHE A 425 -0.46 6.84 2.27
N ALA A 426 -1.51 6.09 1.89
CA ALA A 426 -1.34 4.72 1.42
C ALA A 426 -0.63 4.70 0.07
N SER A 427 0.34 3.80 -0.10
CA SER A 427 0.98 3.53 -1.39
C SER A 427 0.32 2.34 -2.10
N GLY A 428 0.68 2.13 -3.37
CA GLY A 428 0.28 0.95 -4.12
C GLY A 428 0.85 -0.36 -3.55
N ASP A 429 1.97 -0.29 -2.85
CA ASP A 429 2.66 -1.46 -2.30
C ASP A 429 2.13 -1.90 -0.92
N GLY A 430 1.44 -1.03 -0.21
CA GLY A 430 0.94 -1.30 1.14
C GLY A 430 -0.24 -2.28 1.22
N GLY A 431 -0.88 -2.60 0.09
CA GLY A 431 -2.06 -3.46 0.03
C GLY A 431 -3.28 -2.92 0.79
N LEU A 432 -3.16 -1.76 1.41
CA LEU A 432 -4.16 -1.12 2.24
C LEU A 432 -4.56 0.20 1.60
N PHE A 433 -5.86 0.37 1.25
CA PHE A 433 -6.35 1.61 0.64
C PHE A 433 -5.57 2.01 -0.63
N SER A 434 -5.21 1.02 -1.45
CA SER A 434 -4.41 1.25 -2.66
C SER A 434 -4.95 2.44 -3.45
N PRO A 435 -4.09 3.39 -3.83
CA PRO A 435 -4.48 4.47 -4.71
C PRO A 435 -5.02 3.94 -6.03
N MET A 436 -5.90 4.69 -6.65
CA MET A 436 -6.48 4.31 -7.93
C MET A 436 -6.67 5.50 -8.86
N LEU A 437 -6.64 5.22 -10.15
CA LEU A 437 -7.07 6.15 -11.19
C LEU A 437 -8.50 5.79 -11.59
N GLU A 438 -9.43 6.70 -11.35
CA GLU A 438 -10.81 6.62 -11.85
C GLU A 438 -10.89 7.37 -13.19
N ILE A 439 -11.42 6.70 -14.23
CA ILE A 439 -11.67 7.30 -15.54
C ILE A 439 -13.16 7.17 -15.84
N VAL A 440 -13.85 8.29 -15.99
CA VAL A 440 -15.28 8.33 -16.32
C VAL A 440 -15.43 8.53 -17.82
N LEU A 441 -16.16 7.62 -18.46
CA LEU A 441 -16.38 7.59 -19.90
C LEU A 441 -17.82 7.87 -20.24
N LYS A 442 -18.06 8.60 -21.33
CA LYS A 442 -19.39 8.67 -21.96
C LYS A 442 -19.71 7.34 -22.67
N MET A 443 -20.99 6.98 -22.69
CA MET A 443 -21.49 5.83 -23.46
C MET A 443 -21.58 6.19 -24.95
#